data_8faf01cbd7db865ee3f562a42a38e9ae
#
_entry.id   8faf01cbd7db865ee3f562a42a38e9ae
#
_cell.length_a   1.000
_cell.length_b   1.000
_cell.length_c   1.000
_cell.angle_alpha   90.00
_cell.angle_beta   90.00
_cell.angle_gamma   90.00
#
_symmetry.space_group_name_H-M   'P 1'
#
loop_
_entity.id
_entity.type
_entity.pdbx_description
1 polymer ?
#
loop_
_entity_poly.entity_id
_entity_poly.type
_entity_poly.pdbx_seq_one_letter_code
_entity_poly.pdbx_strand_id
1 'polypeptide(L)'
;MGILQILARTIIKKSFHVSVWTIEQFHDIAIYEQKARQLQELPDGTLGKDIANCLEKNNLRLVPNYESHDLKHVLLDFKMTPVDEIRMQAFMLGNGNYSIPSFAIFFFGAILLPDLWRTFYKDYKNGLNSKPIKTW
;
A
#
# COMPACT_ATOMS: atom_id res chain seq x y z
N MET A 1 8.33 21.00 9.08
CA MET A 1 7.06 20.24 9.02
C MET A 1 6.16 20.75 10.15
N GLY A 2 4.95 21.23 9.83
CA GLY A 2 4.05 21.81 10.83
C GLY A 2 3.39 20.75 11.73
N ILE A 3 2.94 21.16 12.92
CA ILE A 3 2.25 20.27 13.89
C ILE A 3 1.04 19.58 13.26
N LEU A 4 0.27 20.30 12.42
CA LEU A 4 -0.88 19.75 11.70
C LEU A 4 -0.51 18.59 10.76
N GLN A 5 0.64 18.66 10.11
CA GLN A 5 1.13 17.61 9.23
C GLN A 5 1.60 16.36 9.99
N ILE A 6 2.21 16.57 11.17
CA ILE A 6 2.56 15.45 12.07
C ILE A 6 1.30 14.75 12.55
N LEU A 7 0.29 15.52 12.96
CA LEU A 7 -0.99 15.01 13.40
C LEU A 7 -1.69 14.24 12.28
N ALA A 8 -1.74 14.79 11.07
CA ALA A 8 -2.35 14.15 9.90
C ALA A 8 -1.70 12.80 9.60
N ARG A 9 -0.36 12.72 9.57
CA ARG A 9 0.36 11.44 9.38
C ARG A 9 0.09 10.43 10.47
N THR A 10 -0.05 10.89 11.72
CA THR A 10 -0.40 10.04 12.86
C THR A 10 -1.81 9.49 12.72
N ILE A 11 -2.77 10.32 12.30
CA ILE A 11 -4.17 9.89 12.06
C ILE A 11 -4.21 8.84 10.96
N ILE A 12 -3.56 9.09 9.83
CA ILE A 12 -3.51 8.15 8.70
C ILE A 12 -2.91 6.81 9.15
N LYS A 13 -1.79 6.84 9.88
CA LYS A 13 -1.15 5.63 10.39
C LYS A 13 -2.07 4.84 11.34
N LYS A 14 -2.74 5.51 12.27
CA LYS A 14 -3.68 4.87 13.21
C LYS A 14 -4.88 4.28 12.48
N SER A 15 -5.45 5.01 11.51
CA SER A 15 -6.58 4.52 10.71
C SER A 15 -6.21 3.25 9.95
N PHE A 16 -5.01 3.18 9.39
CA PHE A 16 -4.52 1.98 8.72
C PHE A 16 -4.41 0.80 9.69
N HIS A 17 -3.82 0.98 10.87
CA HIS A 17 -3.72 -0.08 11.87
C HIS A 17 -5.09 -0.60 12.33
N VAL A 18 -6.06 0.31 12.53
CA VAL A 18 -7.44 -0.10 12.90
C VAL A 18 -8.09 -0.91 11.78
N SER A 19 -7.90 -0.52 10.53
CA SER A 19 -8.44 -1.25 9.38
C SER A 19 -7.85 -2.66 9.28
N VAL A 20 -6.53 -2.80 9.41
CA VAL A 20 -5.84 -4.11 9.42
C VAL A 20 -6.34 -4.96 10.59
N TRP A 21 -6.39 -4.42 11.80
CA TRP A 21 -6.90 -5.12 12.97
C TRP A 21 -8.34 -5.63 12.76
N THR A 22 -9.21 -4.80 12.19
CA THR A 22 -10.60 -5.19 11.90
C THR A 22 -10.65 -6.37 10.92
N ILE A 23 -9.85 -6.35 9.86
CA ILE A 23 -9.78 -7.45 8.89
C ILE A 23 -9.29 -8.73 9.55
N GLU A 24 -8.28 -8.66 10.41
CA GLU A 24 -7.73 -9.80 11.13
C GLU A 24 -8.75 -10.47 12.06
N GLN A 25 -9.73 -9.72 12.61
CA GLN A 25 -10.78 -10.29 13.47
C GLN A 25 -11.75 -11.23 12.71
N PHE A 26 -11.89 -11.07 11.41
CA PHE A 26 -12.84 -11.83 10.58
C PHE A 26 -12.18 -12.93 9.72
N HIS A 27 -10.85 -13.10 9.82
CA HIS A 27 -10.12 -14.06 9.01
C HIS A 27 -9.23 -14.96 9.85
N ASP A 28 -9.04 -16.20 9.38
CA ASP A 28 -8.13 -17.15 10.03
C ASP A 28 -6.68 -16.77 9.74
N ILE A 29 -6.04 -16.14 10.69
CA ILE A 29 -4.67 -15.64 10.60
C ILE A 29 -3.66 -16.77 10.37
N ALA A 30 -3.93 -17.98 10.90
CA ALA A 30 -3.02 -19.11 10.78
C ALA A 30 -2.74 -19.51 9.32
N ILE A 31 -3.76 -19.41 8.45
CA ILE A 31 -3.62 -19.67 7.01
C ILE A 31 -2.65 -18.67 6.36
N TYR A 32 -2.74 -17.40 6.74
CA TYR A 32 -1.90 -16.35 6.18
C TYR A 32 -0.46 -16.38 6.71
N GLU A 33 -0.27 -16.80 7.96
CA GLU A 33 1.07 -17.07 8.49
C GLU A 33 1.73 -18.25 7.78
N GLN A 34 0.96 -19.27 7.44
CA GLN A 34 1.46 -20.39 6.63
C GLN A 34 1.83 -19.93 5.21
N LYS A 35 0.98 -19.14 4.55
CA LYS A 35 1.31 -18.54 3.24
C LYS A 35 2.57 -17.68 3.30
N ALA A 36 2.72 -16.84 4.31
CA ALA A 36 3.90 -16.00 4.48
C ALA A 36 5.18 -16.84 4.63
N ARG A 37 5.12 -17.95 5.38
CA ARG A 37 6.25 -18.91 5.46
C ARG A 37 6.57 -19.54 4.10
N GLN A 38 5.54 -19.95 3.35
CA GLN A 38 5.75 -20.50 2.00
C GLN A 38 6.40 -19.48 1.04
N LEU A 39 6.04 -18.20 1.14
CA LEU A 39 6.69 -17.15 0.35
C LEU A 39 8.17 -16.96 0.76
N GLN A 40 8.49 -17.11 2.05
CA GLN A 40 9.88 -17.04 2.53
C GLN A 40 10.75 -18.21 2.04
N GLU A 41 10.17 -19.36 1.76
CA GLU A 41 10.88 -20.53 1.23
C GLU A 41 11.16 -20.45 -0.28
N LEU A 42 10.58 -19.47 -0.98
CA LEU A 42 10.80 -19.28 -2.41
C LEU A 42 12.24 -18.84 -2.69
N PRO A 43 12.79 -19.19 -3.86
CA PRO A 43 14.13 -18.76 -4.26
C PRO A 43 14.26 -17.25 -4.35
N ASP A 44 15.47 -16.73 -4.03
CA ASP A 44 15.79 -15.33 -4.23
C ASP A 44 15.58 -14.91 -5.70
N GLY A 45 15.11 -13.67 -5.91
CA GLY A 45 14.78 -13.14 -7.22
C GLY A 45 13.39 -13.54 -7.73
N THR A 46 12.61 -14.26 -6.94
CA THR A 46 11.18 -14.45 -7.22
C THR A 46 10.34 -13.35 -6.58
N LEU A 47 9.28 -12.95 -7.26
CA LEU A 47 8.36 -11.92 -6.76
C LEU A 47 7.76 -12.27 -5.39
N GLY A 48 7.42 -13.54 -5.16
CA GLY A 48 6.92 -14.00 -3.86
C GLY A 48 7.93 -13.83 -2.73
N LYS A 49 9.22 -14.11 -3.01
CA LYS A 49 10.31 -13.88 -2.06
C LYS A 49 10.50 -12.38 -1.76
N ASP A 50 10.41 -11.54 -2.79
CA ASP A 50 10.53 -10.09 -2.65
C ASP A 50 9.39 -9.51 -1.78
N ILE A 51 8.15 -10.01 -1.95
CA ILE A 51 7.02 -9.65 -1.09
C ILE A 51 7.31 -10.07 0.35
N ALA A 52 7.72 -11.31 0.59
CA ALA A 52 8.02 -11.81 1.93
C ALA A 52 9.12 -10.98 2.62
N ASN A 53 10.19 -10.67 1.91
CA ASN A 53 11.30 -9.84 2.41
C ASN A 53 10.83 -8.40 2.70
N CYS A 54 9.95 -7.84 1.87
CA CYS A 54 9.39 -6.51 2.07
C CYS A 54 8.51 -6.46 3.33
N LEU A 55 7.65 -7.45 3.55
CA LEU A 55 6.81 -7.56 4.74
C LEU A 55 7.66 -7.71 6.00
N GLU A 56 8.64 -8.61 5.99
CA GLU A 56 9.56 -8.84 7.12
C GLU A 56 10.34 -7.56 7.48
N LYS A 57 10.94 -6.91 6.50
CA LYS A 57 11.70 -5.66 6.69
C LYS A 57 10.87 -4.55 7.34
N ASN A 58 9.58 -4.52 7.09
CA ASN A 58 8.66 -3.51 7.63
C ASN A 58 7.90 -3.98 8.87
N ASN A 59 8.21 -5.18 9.41
CA ASN A 59 7.46 -5.82 10.50
C ASN A 59 5.94 -5.89 10.22
N LEU A 60 5.59 -6.19 8.98
CA LEU A 60 4.21 -6.33 8.54
C LEU A 60 3.86 -7.81 8.36
N ARG A 61 2.57 -8.11 8.51
CA ARG A 61 2.02 -9.44 8.24
C ARG A 61 1.33 -9.45 6.89
N LEU A 62 1.24 -10.63 6.27
CA LEU A 62 0.37 -10.84 5.12
C LEU A 62 -1.08 -10.69 5.58
N VAL A 63 -1.80 -9.74 5.00
CA VAL A 63 -3.20 -9.44 5.36
C VAL A 63 -4.14 -10.14 4.37
N PRO A 64 -5.20 -10.79 4.88
CA PRO A 64 -6.20 -11.43 4.03
C PRO A 64 -6.72 -10.52 2.91
N ASN A 65 -6.72 -11.03 1.68
CA ASN A 65 -7.18 -10.31 0.47
C ASN A 65 -6.37 -9.07 0.09
N TYR A 66 -5.19 -8.87 0.70
CA TYR A 66 -4.29 -7.75 0.40
C TYR A 66 -3.05 -8.18 -0.39
N GLU A 67 -2.98 -9.42 -0.86
CA GLU A 67 -1.83 -9.93 -1.61
C GLU A 67 -1.55 -9.09 -2.87
N SER A 68 -2.60 -8.71 -3.59
CA SER A 68 -2.47 -7.85 -4.77
C SER A 68 -2.05 -6.42 -4.42
N HIS A 69 -2.37 -5.94 -3.24
CA HIS A 69 -1.96 -4.64 -2.73
C HIS A 69 -0.45 -4.65 -2.39
N ASP A 70 0.00 -5.66 -1.62
CA ASP A 70 1.41 -5.81 -1.25
C ASP A 70 2.29 -6.00 -2.50
N LEU A 71 1.77 -6.73 -3.49
CA LEU A 71 2.40 -6.87 -4.79
C LEU A 71 2.63 -5.52 -5.49
N LYS A 72 1.66 -4.61 -5.44
CA LYS A 72 1.79 -3.26 -6.03
C LYS A 72 2.89 -2.45 -5.37
N HIS A 73 3.04 -2.52 -4.05
CA HIS A 73 4.14 -1.88 -3.34
C HIS A 73 5.49 -2.34 -3.85
N VAL A 74 5.67 -3.66 -4.01
CA VAL A 74 6.93 -4.25 -4.47
C VAL A 74 7.21 -3.90 -5.94
N LEU A 75 6.22 -4.07 -6.82
CA LEU A 75 6.40 -3.85 -8.27
C LEU A 75 6.56 -2.38 -8.66
N LEU A 76 5.92 -1.48 -7.93
CA LEU A 76 5.96 -0.05 -8.22
C LEU A 76 6.98 0.70 -7.37
N ASP A 77 7.73 -0.03 -6.51
CA ASP A 77 8.76 0.51 -5.62
C ASP A 77 8.23 1.60 -4.66
N PHE A 78 6.99 1.46 -4.20
CA PHE A 78 6.45 2.28 -3.13
C PHE A 78 6.69 1.61 -1.78
N LYS A 79 7.20 2.38 -0.82
CA LYS A 79 7.42 1.89 0.54
C LYS A 79 6.08 1.63 1.23
N MET A 80 6.07 0.70 2.18
CA MET A 80 4.89 0.42 3.00
C MET A 80 4.74 1.47 4.12
N THR A 81 4.63 2.73 3.74
CA THR A 81 4.39 3.85 4.64
C THR A 81 3.05 4.52 4.31
N PRO A 82 2.39 5.18 5.28
CA PRO A 82 1.13 5.86 5.02
C PRO A 82 1.21 6.91 3.90
N VAL A 83 2.35 7.58 3.75
CA VAL A 83 2.56 8.57 2.68
C VAL A 83 2.69 7.88 1.33
N ASP A 84 3.51 6.82 1.25
CA ASP A 84 3.70 6.08 0.01
C ASP A 84 2.45 5.30 -0.40
N GLU A 85 1.58 4.92 0.55
CA GLU A 85 0.24 4.41 0.26
C GLU A 85 -0.57 5.42 -0.56
N ILE A 86 -0.65 6.67 -0.12
CA ILE A 86 -1.39 7.71 -0.84
C ILE A 86 -0.75 8.01 -2.19
N ARG A 87 0.58 7.99 -2.28
CA ARG A 87 1.34 8.15 -3.53
C ARG A 87 1.03 7.02 -4.52
N MET A 88 1.03 5.78 -4.04
CA MET A 88 0.65 4.61 -4.85
C MET A 88 -0.78 4.74 -5.37
N GLN A 89 -1.72 5.19 -4.53
CA GLN A 89 -3.09 5.43 -4.98
C GLN A 89 -3.17 6.55 -6.03
N ALA A 90 -2.35 7.60 -5.94
CA ALA A 90 -2.25 8.63 -6.98
C ALA A 90 -1.76 8.02 -8.32
N PHE A 91 -0.73 7.19 -8.29
CA PHE A 91 -0.25 6.46 -9.46
C PHE A 91 -1.33 5.55 -10.05
N MET A 92 -1.98 4.75 -9.20
CA MET A 92 -3.03 3.82 -9.64
C MET A 92 -4.23 4.53 -10.25
N LEU A 93 -4.60 5.69 -9.72
CA LEU A 93 -5.64 6.55 -10.30
C LEU A 93 -5.26 7.01 -11.70
N GLY A 94 -4.03 7.47 -11.90
CA GLY A 94 -3.51 7.86 -13.21
C GLY A 94 -3.45 6.68 -14.19
N ASN A 95 -3.11 5.50 -13.69
CA ASN A 95 -3.02 4.27 -14.49
C ASN A 95 -4.39 3.68 -14.89
N GLY A 96 -5.49 4.21 -14.34
CA GLY A 96 -6.84 3.71 -14.59
C GLY A 96 -7.19 2.43 -13.81
N ASN A 97 -6.34 2.03 -12.87
CA ASN A 97 -6.55 0.87 -12.00
C ASN A 97 -6.85 1.32 -10.57
N TYR A 98 -8.08 1.71 -10.31
CA TYR A 98 -8.54 2.19 -9.02
C TYR A 98 -9.88 1.57 -8.64
N SER A 99 -10.14 1.56 -7.34
CA SER A 99 -11.41 1.17 -6.74
C SER A 99 -11.99 2.32 -5.91
N ILE A 100 -13.26 2.23 -5.54
CA ILE A 100 -13.87 3.24 -4.66
C ILE A 100 -13.09 3.39 -3.34
N PRO A 101 -12.71 2.32 -2.62
CA PRO A 101 -11.88 2.46 -1.42
C PRO A 101 -10.53 3.12 -1.68
N SER A 102 -9.82 2.75 -2.76
CA SER A 102 -8.52 3.34 -3.09
C SER A 102 -8.64 4.83 -3.45
N PHE A 103 -9.70 5.22 -4.16
CA PHE A 103 -9.99 6.62 -4.42
C PHE A 103 -10.25 7.41 -3.13
N ALA A 104 -11.02 6.84 -2.20
CA ALA A 104 -11.29 7.47 -0.90
C ALA A 104 -9.99 7.66 -0.09
N ILE A 105 -9.11 6.65 -0.04
CA ILE A 105 -7.80 6.75 0.62
C ILE A 105 -6.98 7.89 0.02
N PHE A 106 -6.92 7.97 -1.32
CA PHE A 106 -6.21 9.05 -2.01
C PHE A 106 -6.80 10.41 -1.69
N PHE A 107 -8.13 10.57 -1.80
CA PHE A 107 -8.81 11.84 -1.59
C PHE A 107 -8.61 12.39 -0.18
N PHE A 108 -8.87 11.56 0.85
CA PHE A 108 -8.66 11.97 2.24
C PHE A 108 -7.18 12.21 2.56
N GLY A 109 -6.29 11.36 2.05
CA GLY A 109 -4.86 11.54 2.23
C GLY A 109 -4.33 12.82 1.57
N ALA A 110 -4.82 13.16 0.38
CA ALA A 110 -4.44 14.39 -0.32
C ALA A 110 -4.92 15.65 0.43
N ILE A 111 -6.12 15.63 1.02
CA ILE A 111 -6.60 16.74 1.85
C ILE A 111 -5.74 16.93 3.09
N LEU A 112 -5.33 15.84 3.74
CA LEU A 112 -4.53 15.88 4.97
C LEU A 112 -3.06 16.25 4.73
N LEU A 113 -2.55 16.07 3.51
CA LEU A 113 -1.15 16.28 3.15
C LEU A 113 -0.98 17.25 1.98
N PRO A 114 -1.39 18.54 2.12
CA PRO A 114 -1.30 19.52 1.05
C PRO A 114 0.14 19.83 0.64
N ASP A 115 1.10 19.62 1.51
CA ASP A 115 2.54 19.76 1.25
C ASP A 115 3.07 18.75 0.21
N LEU A 116 2.31 17.68 -0.06
CA LEU A 116 2.68 16.62 -1.00
C LEU A 116 1.90 16.65 -2.34
N TRP A 117 1.07 17.64 -2.59
CA TRP A 117 0.25 17.69 -3.80
C TRP A 117 1.06 17.66 -5.09
N ARG A 118 2.22 18.31 -5.13
CA ARG A 118 3.12 18.24 -6.28
C ARG A 118 3.64 16.82 -6.51
N THR A 119 3.95 16.09 -5.42
CA THR A 119 4.38 14.70 -5.48
C THR A 119 3.25 13.80 -5.97
N PHE A 120 2.04 13.94 -5.43
CA PHE A 120 0.86 13.18 -5.86
C PHE A 120 0.53 13.43 -7.34
N TYR A 121 0.62 14.68 -7.79
CA TYR A 121 0.42 14.99 -9.21
C TYR A 121 1.47 14.34 -10.10
N LYS A 122 2.73 14.31 -9.67
CA LYS A 122 3.82 13.62 -10.39
C LYS A 122 3.55 12.11 -10.47
N ASP A 123 3.17 11.50 -9.35
CA ASP A 123 2.86 10.07 -9.31
C ASP A 123 1.65 9.74 -10.20
N TYR A 124 0.60 10.56 -10.18
CA TYR A 124 -0.54 10.46 -11.10
C TYR A 124 -0.11 10.52 -12.57
N LYS A 125 0.74 11.48 -12.94
CA LYS A 125 1.27 11.60 -14.30
C LYS A 125 2.12 10.40 -14.71
N ASN A 126 2.92 9.85 -13.79
CA ASN A 126 3.67 8.63 -14.02
C ASN A 126 2.73 7.44 -14.30
N GLY A 127 1.63 7.36 -13.55
CA GLY A 127 0.58 6.36 -13.78
C GLY A 127 -0.05 6.49 -15.18
N LEU A 128 -0.39 7.71 -15.61
CA LEU A 128 -0.93 7.99 -16.95
C LEU A 128 0.02 7.55 -18.09
N ASN A 129 1.31 7.74 -17.88
CA ASN A 129 2.35 7.44 -18.86
C ASN A 129 2.82 5.98 -18.83
N SER A 130 2.40 5.22 -17.82
CA SER A 130 2.74 3.80 -17.68
C SER A 130 1.74 2.93 -18.44
N LYS A 131 2.18 1.74 -18.86
CA LYS A 131 1.25 0.76 -19.43
C LYS A 131 0.16 0.43 -18.39
N PRO A 132 -1.13 0.34 -18.83
CA PRO A 132 -2.20 -0.01 -17.92
C PRO A 132 -1.92 -1.35 -17.23
N ILE A 133 -1.95 -1.36 -15.91
CA ILE A 133 -1.89 -2.58 -15.11
C ILE A 133 -3.29 -3.17 -15.14
N LYS A 134 -3.52 -4.09 -16.09
CA LYS A 134 -4.82 -4.78 -16.20
C LYS A 134 -4.90 -5.83 -15.12
N THR A 135 -5.90 -5.73 -14.29
CA THR A 135 -6.33 -6.75 -13.31
C THR A 135 -5.20 -7.44 -12.54
N TRP A 136 -5.00 -6.98 -11.36
CA TRP A 136 -4.21 -7.66 -10.34
C TRP A 136 -5.16 -8.37 -9.35
#